data_6fb31b2c357875457f999d5cb504afb8
#
_entry.id   6fb31b2c357875457f999d5cb504afb8
#
_cell.length_a   1.000
_cell.length_b   1.000
_cell.length_c   1.000
_cell.angle_alpha   90.00
_cell.angle_beta   90.00
_cell.angle_gamma   90.00
#
_symmetry.space_group_name_H-M   'P 1'
#
loop_
_entity.id
_entity.type
_entity.pdbx_description
1 polymer ?
#
loop_
_entity_poly.entity_id
_entity_poly.type
_entity_poly.pdbx_seq_one_letter_code
_entity_poly.pdbx_strand_id
1 'polypeptide(L)'
;EVVGALDVDLDLDHGELAAFDLLDADVFGLGRALEQVTDQVLEEVLAWQRRPLEALYPVIYLDAIIVKVRDGGHVRNKAAHIAVGVDMDGIKHVLGIWVQQTEGAKFWAAVCAELANRGVRDVLIVCCDGLTGFPDAIAATWPEATVQTCVVHLIRAATRFVSYTDRKSVSAALKPIYQAANEEAALEALEAFTASEFGRRYPSAVKTFTDAWDRFTPFLAFPPELRRVIYTTNSIESLNYQLRKVSKSRGHFPNDQAVVKLLWLAICDIEDKRARARAKERGLPATQRKAGGRLVEGGIVTNWKRALEQLALAYPDRINPHL
;
A
#
# COMPACT_ATOMS: atom_id res chain seq x y z
N GLU A 1 -19.16 26.21 8.62
CA GLU A 1 -18.11 26.99 7.92
C GLU A 1 -16.86 26.16 7.83
N VAL A 2 -16.43 25.98 6.58
CA VAL A 2 -15.17 25.36 6.13
C VAL A 2 -15.07 23.84 6.36
N VAL A 3 -15.83 23.09 5.59
CA VAL A 3 -15.45 21.75 5.18
C VAL A 3 -14.26 21.90 4.22
N GLY A 4 -13.05 21.76 4.75
CA GLY A 4 -11.85 21.72 3.92
C GLY A 4 -11.94 20.56 2.95
N ALA A 5 -12.12 20.85 1.69
CA ALA A 5 -12.15 19.90 0.60
C ALA A 5 -10.90 18.99 0.67
N LEU A 6 -11.11 17.69 0.67
CA LEU A 6 -10.10 16.70 0.36
C LEU A 6 -9.78 16.83 -1.13
N ASP A 7 -9.00 17.88 -1.49
CA ASP A 7 -8.38 17.94 -2.80
C ASP A 7 -7.27 16.89 -2.85
N VAL A 8 -7.64 15.68 -3.18
CA VAL A 8 -6.70 14.73 -3.75
C VAL A 8 -6.72 15.02 -5.23
N ASP A 9 -5.87 15.94 -5.65
CA ASP A 9 -5.55 16.08 -7.06
C ASP A 9 -4.93 14.76 -7.53
N LEU A 10 -5.68 14.03 -8.34
CA LEU A 10 -5.17 12.88 -9.10
C LEU A 10 -4.32 13.36 -10.30
N ASP A 11 -4.06 14.64 -10.40
CA ASP A 11 -2.99 15.14 -11.23
C ASP A 11 -1.66 14.66 -10.61
N LEU A 12 -1.11 13.62 -11.18
CA LEU A 12 0.31 13.32 -11.11
C LEU A 12 1.02 14.50 -11.79
N ASP A 13 1.03 15.64 -11.09
CA ASP A 13 1.67 16.83 -11.59
C ASP A 13 3.18 16.61 -11.58
N HIS A 14 3.78 16.95 -12.71
CA HIS A 14 5.23 16.83 -12.96
C HIS A 14 6.10 17.60 -11.95
N GLY A 15 5.50 18.35 -11.04
CA GLY A 15 6.20 19.14 -9.99
C GLY A 15 6.73 18.32 -8.81
N GLU A 16 6.09 17.21 -8.44
CA GLU A 16 6.64 16.31 -7.41
C GLU A 16 7.75 15.39 -7.94
N LEU A 17 7.86 15.24 -9.26
CA LEU A 17 8.96 14.53 -9.91
C LEU A 17 10.33 15.21 -9.70
N ALA A 18 10.36 16.52 -9.54
CA ALA A 18 11.63 17.26 -9.37
C ALA A 18 12.32 17.00 -8.02
N ALA A 19 11.59 16.62 -6.96
CA ALA A 19 12.18 16.22 -5.67
C ALA A 19 12.74 14.78 -5.70
N PHE A 20 12.38 13.99 -6.70
CA PHE A 20 12.80 12.60 -6.87
C PHE A 20 14.03 12.43 -7.78
N ASP A 21 14.38 13.42 -8.59
CA ASP A 21 15.51 13.36 -9.56
C ASP A 21 16.89 13.28 -8.87
N LEU A 22 17.00 13.65 -7.59
CA LEU A 22 18.23 13.47 -6.80
C LEU A 22 18.47 12.01 -6.37
N LEU A 23 17.50 11.11 -6.59
CA LEU A 23 17.60 9.69 -6.26
C LEU A 23 18.17 8.82 -7.41
N ASP A 24 18.31 9.38 -8.62
CA ASP A 24 18.62 8.61 -9.82
C ASP A 24 20.06 8.07 -9.90
N ALA A 25 21.02 8.74 -9.32
CA ALA A 25 22.42 8.33 -9.41
C ALA A 25 22.73 7.06 -8.59
N ASP A 26 22.07 6.87 -7.44
CA ASP A 26 22.35 5.77 -6.52
C ASP A 26 21.59 4.47 -6.85
N VAL A 27 20.43 4.56 -7.52
CA VAL A 27 19.66 3.38 -7.94
C VAL A 27 20.41 2.56 -8.99
N PHE A 28 21.22 3.22 -9.82
CA PHE A 28 22.10 2.53 -10.78
C PHE A 28 23.27 1.79 -10.11
N GLY A 29 23.73 2.26 -8.96
CA GLY A 29 24.74 1.57 -8.14
C GLY A 29 24.22 0.25 -7.58
N LEU A 30 22.98 0.21 -7.10
CA LEU A 30 22.31 -1.01 -6.64
C LEU A 30 22.22 -2.09 -7.73
N GLY A 31 22.01 -1.69 -8.98
CA GLY A 31 21.95 -2.59 -10.13
C GLY A 31 23.21 -3.44 -10.31
N ARG A 32 24.39 -2.86 -10.15
CA ARG A 32 25.70 -3.55 -10.29
C ARG A 32 26.06 -4.36 -9.04
N ALA A 33 25.72 -3.88 -7.85
CA ALA A 33 25.97 -4.60 -6.60
C ALA A 33 25.21 -5.94 -6.54
N LEU A 34 24.10 -6.06 -7.25
CA LEU A 34 23.27 -7.26 -7.29
C LEU A 34 23.85 -8.40 -8.12
N GLU A 35 24.76 -8.15 -9.05
CA GLU A 35 25.48 -9.20 -9.78
C GLU A 35 26.43 -9.97 -8.86
N GLN A 36 26.79 -9.36 -7.73
CA GLN A 36 27.67 -9.93 -6.69
C GLN A 36 26.90 -10.39 -5.43
N VAL A 37 25.56 -10.52 -5.50
CA VAL A 37 24.75 -10.93 -4.35
C VAL A 37 25.08 -12.36 -3.95
N THR A 38 25.88 -12.47 -2.88
CA THR A 38 26.30 -13.72 -2.25
C THR A 38 25.14 -14.40 -1.49
N ASP A 39 25.33 -15.67 -1.11
CA ASP A 39 24.41 -16.41 -0.23
C ASP A 39 24.16 -15.68 1.09
N GLN A 40 25.15 -14.89 1.59
CA GLN A 40 25.01 -14.08 2.79
C GLN A 40 23.83 -13.09 2.73
N VAL A 41 23.58 -12.44 1.58
CA VAL A 41 22.42 -11.56 1.43
C VAL A 41 21.11 -12.35 1.47
N LEU A 42 21.11 -13.59 0.97
CA LEU A 42 19.94 -14.44 1.08
C LEU A 42 19.60 -14.77 2.53
N GLU A 43 20.59 -15.09 3.35
CA GLU A 43 20.41 -15.37 4.77
C GLU A 43 19.82 -14.13 5.49
N GLU A 44 20.34 -12.94 5.19
CA GLU A 44 19.81 -11.70 5.75
C GLU A 44 18.36 -11.43 5.32
N VAL A 45 18.03 -11.66 4.04
CA VAL A 45 16.66 -11.54 3.53
C VAL A 45 15.73 -12.53 4.23
N LEU A 46 16.16 -13.77 4.40
CA LEU A 46 15.36 -14.80 5.08
C LEU A 46 15.18 -14.48 6.58
N ALA A 47 16.23 -13.99 7.24
CA ALA A 47 16.14 -13.54 8.62
C ALA A 47 15.17 -12.36 8.76
N TRP A 48 15.24 -11.38 7.86
CA TRP A 48 14.31 -10.26 7.81
C TRP A 48 12.86 -10.72 7.54
N GLN A 49 12.65 -11.61 6.59
CA GLN A 49 11.32 -12.15 6.24
C GLN A 49 10.71 -12.92 7.42
N ARG A 50 11.52 -13.56 8.26
CA ARG A 50 11.09 -14.37 9.42
C ARG A 50 11.11 -13.61 10.76
N ARG A 51 11.54 -12.34 10.76
CA ARG A 51 11.65 -11.57 12.01
C ARG A 51 10.31 -11.50 12.74
N PRO A 52 10.31 -11.42 14.08
CA PRO A 52 9.11 -11.11 14.85
C PRO A 52 8.50 -9.77 14.40
N LEU A 53 7.19 -9.68 14.49
CA LEU A 53 6.41 -8.50 14.17
C LEU A 53 5.67 -8.00 15.42
N GLU A 54 5.17 -6.76 15.38
CA GLU A 54 4.35 -6.23 16.47
C GLU A 54 3.04 -7.01 16.59
N ALA A 55 2.51 -7.06 17.81
CA ALA A 55 1.27 -7.76 18.08
C ALA A 55 0.04 -7.09 17.47
N LEU A 56 0.07 -5.76 17.36
CA LEU A 56 -1.00 -4.96 16.77
C LEU A 56 -0.46 -4.06 15.66
N TYR A 57 -1.12 -4.10 14.51
CA TYR A 57 -1.01 -3.09 13.45
C TYR A 57 -2.38 -2.45 13.22
N PRO A 58 -2.57 -1.17 13.60
CA PRO A 58 -3.82 -0.46 13.31
C PRO A 58 -4.23 -0.51 11.85
N VAL A 59 -3.27 -0.41 10.92
CA VAL A 59 -3.55 -0.51 9.48
C VAL A 59 -2.49 -1.37 8.80
N ILE A 60 -2.92 -2.31 7.98
CA ILE A 60 -2.05 -3.01 7.03
C ILE A 60 -2.50 -2.68 5.60
N TYR A 61 -1.54 -2.30 4.76
CA TYR A 61 -1.74 -2.16 3.31
C TYR A 61 -1.13 -3.35 2.59
N LEU A 62 -1.84 -3.89 1.61
CA LEU A 62 -1.32 -4.90 0.73
C LEU A 62 -1.50 -4.46 -0.73
N ASP A 63 -0.42 -4.50 -1.48
CA ASP A 63 -0.40 -4.19 -2.90
C ASP A 63 0.66 -5.04 -3.61
N ALA A 64 0.63 -5.07 -4.93
CA ALA A 64 1.54 -5.86 -5.73
C ALA A 64 2.19 -5.05 -6.86
N ILE A 65 3.41 -5.44 -7.20
CA ILE A 65 4.07 -4.99 -8.42
C ILE A 65 4.27 -6.18 -9.36
N ILE A 66 4.07 -5.95 -10.65
CA ILE A 66 4.33 -6.99 -11.66
C ILE A 66 5.80 -6.99 -12.02
N VAL A 67 6.41 -8.15 -11.93
CA VAL A 67 7.81 -8.41 -12.27
C VAL A 67 7.90 -9.53 -13.31
N LYS A 68 8.94 -9.49 -14.15
CA LYS A 68 9.21 -10.56 -15.13
C LYS A 68 10.23 -11.53 -14.57
N VAL A 69 9.87 -12.79 -14.47
CA VAL A 69 10.70 -13.85 -13.88
C VAL A 69 10.86 -14.99 -14.87
N ARG A 70 12.06 -15.51 -14.98
CA ARG A 70 12.31 -16.76 -15.73
C ARG A 70 11.84 -17.96 -14.91
N ASP A 71 10.93 -18.72 -15.50
CA ASP A 71 10.33 -19.89 -14.88
C ASP A 71 10.14 -20.97 -15.95
N GLY A 72 10.70 -22.17 -15.73
CA GLY A 72 10.64 -23.28 -16.69
C GLY A 72 11.20 -22.94 -18.08
N GLY A 73 12.24 -22.09 -18.18
CA GLY A 73 12.84 -21.67 -19.46
C GLY A 73 12.13 -20.47 -20.13
N HIS A 74 10.99 -20.05 -19.63
CA HIS A 74 10.21 -18.93 -20.17
C HIS A 74 10.19 -17.74 -19.22
N VAL A 75 10.08 -16.50 -19.77
CA VAL A 75 9.88 -15.29 -18.97
C VAL A 75 8.38 -15.07 -18.77
N ARG A 76 7.93 -15.09 -17.51
CA ARG A 76 6.54 -14.92 -17.12
C ARG A 76 6.36 -13.69 -16.24
N ASN A 77 5.20 -13.07 -16.32
CA ASN A 77 4.80 -12.05 -15.36
C ASN A 77 4.37 -12.74 -14.06
N LYS A 78 4.98 -12.32 -12.94
CA LYS A 78 4.57 -12.71 -11.59
C LYS A 78 4.22 -11.46 -10.78
N ALA A 79 3.37 -11.61 -9.79
CA ALA A 79 3.08 -10.56 -8.82
C ALA A 79 4.03 -10.69 -7.63
N ALA A 80 4.71 -9.60 -7.29
CA ALA A 80 5.43 -9.46 -6.03
C ALA A 80 4.54 -8.66 -5.07
N HIS A 81 3.91 -9.36 -4.12
CA HIS A 81 3.03 -8.79 -3.12
C HIS A 81 3.85 -8.24 -1.97
N ILE A 82 3.48 -7.06 -1.51
CA ILE A 82 4.19 -6.33 -0.45
C ILE A 82 3.15 -5.93 0.60
N ALA A 83 3.37 -6.34 1.83
CA ALA A 83 2.57 -5.90 2.97
C ALA A 83 3.31 -4.80 3.72
N VAL A 84 2.61 -3.71 4.02
CA VAL A 84 3.11 -2.59 4.82
C VAL A 84 2.18 -2.40 6.01
N GLY A 85 2.67 -2.59 7.22
CA GLY A 85 1.97 -2.33 8.47
C GLY A 85 2.29 -0.94 9.00
N VAL A 86 1.31 -0.27 9.58
CA VAL A 86 1.50 0.95 10.37
C VAL A 86 1.41 0.56 11.84
N ASP A 87 2.44 0.85 12.61
CA ASP A 87 2.48 0.59 14.05
C ASP A 87 1.76 1.66 14.87
N MET A 88 1.78 1.54 16.18
CA MET A 88 1.14 2.48 17.11
C MET A 88 1.77 3.88 17.07
N ASP A 89 3.03 4.00 16.68
CA ASP A 89 3.73 5.27 16.51
C ASP A 89 3.48 5.91 15.13
N GLY A 90 2.72 5.23 14.26
CA GLY A 90 2.45 5.67 12.89
C GLY A 90 3.61 5.41 11.94
N ILE A 91 4.58 4.61 12.35
CA ILE A 91 5.71 4.22 11.52
C ILE A 91 5.27 3.08 10.59
N LYS A 92 5.66 3.19 9.34
CA LYS A 92 5.35 2.18 8.32
C LYS A 92 6.49 1.17 8.23
N HIS A 93 6.15 -0.09 8.35
CA HIS A 93 7.07 -1.20 8.22
C HIS A 93 6.68 -2.10 7.06
N VAL A 94 7.64 -2.47 6.22
CA VAL A 94 7.39 -3.54 5.25
C VAL A 94 7.41 -4.86 5.99
N LEU A 95 6.29 -5.54 6.06
CA LEU A 95 6.12 -6.77 6.84
C LEU A 95 6.66 -8.00 6.10
N GLY A 96 6.58 -8.00 4.78
CA GLY A 96 7.07 -9.11 3.96
C GLY A 96 6.88 -8.87 2.46
N ILE A 97 7.53 -9.74 1.66
CA ILE A 97 7.46 -9.77 0.20
C ILE A 97 7.21 -11.20 -0.23
N TRP A 98 6.18 -11.43 -1.04
CA TRP A 98 5.82 -12.75 -1.58
C TRP A 98 5.69 -12.66 -3.10
N VAL A 99 6.41 -13.54 -3.81
CA VAL A 99 6.37 -13.60 -5.29
C VAL A 99 5.53 -14.78 -5.71
N GLN A 100 4.49 -14.54 -6.52
CA GLN A 100 3.57 -15.58 -6.96
C GLN A 100 3.08 -15.32 -8.39
N GLN A 101 2.86 -16.40 -9.13
CA GLN A 101 2.31 -16.33 -10.49
C GLN A 101 0.78 -16.24 -10.48
N THR A 102 0.14 -16.98 -9.58
CA THR A 102 -1.33 -17.03 -9.45
C THR A 102 -1.74 -16.72 -8.03
N GLU A 103 -2.69 -15.83 -7.89
CA GLU A 103 -3.32 -15.47 -6.63
C GLU A 103 -4.50 -16.40 -6.37
N GLY A 104 -4.68 -16.81 -5.12
CA GLY A 104 -5.81 -17.63 -4.72
C GLY A 104 -5.92 -17.73 -3.21
N ALA A 105 -7.05 -18.26 -2.73
CA ALA A 105 -7.35 -18.35 -1.31
C ALA A 105 -6.24 -19.05 -0.49
N LYS A 106 -5.64 -20.10 -1.03
CA LYS A 106 -4.53 -20.83 -0.36
C LYS A 106 -3.28 -19.96 -0.19
N PHE A 107 -2.95 -19.14 -1.18
CA PHE A 107 -1.81 -18.23 -1.10
C PHE A 107 -2.06 -17.19 -0.01
N TRP A 108 -3.22 -16.56 0.00
CA TRP A 108 -3.56 -15.54 0.97
C TRP A 108 -3.68 -16.10 2.39
N ALA A 109 -4.24 -17.30 2.55
CA ALA A 109 -4.25 -17.99 3.84
C ALA A 109 -2.82 -18.24 4.36
N ALA A 110 -1.87 -18.62 3.49
CA ALA A 110 -0.48 -18.80 3.87
C ALA A 110 0.20 -17.49 4.27
N VAL A 111 -0.05 -16.38 3.56
CA VAL A 111 0.47 -15.04 3.89
C VAL A 111 -0.07 -14.57 5.26
N CYS A 112 -1.38 -14.67 5.48
CA CYS A 112 -1.99 -14.29 6.77
C CYS A 112 -1.46 -15.17 7.92
N ALA A 113 -1.36 -16.47 7.73
CA ALA A 113 -0.80 -17.39 8.71
C ALA A 113 0.67 -17.10 9.01
N GLU A 114 1.48 -16.76 8.01
CA GLU A 114 2.88 -16.35 8.20
C GLU A 114 2.96 -15.10 9.07
N LEU A 115 2.18 -14.05 8.78
CA LEU A 115 2.14 -12.83 9.58
C LEU A 115 1.71 -13.12 11.01
N ALA A 116 0.67 -13.93 11.22
CA ALA A 116 0.20 -14.33 12.54
C ALA A 116 1.26 -15.12 13.32
N ASN A 117 1.94 -16.08 12.67
CA ASN A 117 3.02 -16.87 13.28
C ASN A 117 4.24 -16.01 13.67
N ARG A 118 4.44 -14.89 12.99
CA ARG A 118 5.50 -13.91 13.30
C ARG A 118 5.09 -12.94 14.40
N GLY A 119 3.89 -13.03 14.95
CA GLY A 119 3.46 -12.28 16.11
C GLY A 119 2.27 -11.36 15.91
N VAL A 120 1.79 -11.13 14.69
CA VAL A 120 0.63 -10.25 14.42
C VAL A 120 -0.63 -10.90 14.97
N ARG A 121 -1.10 -10.42 16.11
CA ARG A 121 -2.29 -10.96 16.80
C ARG A 121 -3.56 -10.22 16.42
N ASP A 122 -3.42 -8.91 16.13
CA ASP A 122 -4.56 -8.07 15.82
C ASP A 122 -4.25 -7.06 14.71
N VAL A 123 -5.27 -6.80 13.86
CA VAL A 123 -5.23 -5.81 12.78
C VAL A 123 -6.60 -5.15 12.71
N LEU A 124 -6.69 -3.81 12.82
CA LEU A 124 -7.98 -3.14 12.79
C LEU A 124 -8.52 -2.99 11.37
N ILE A 125 -7.66 -2.54 10.45
CA ILE A 125 -8.04 -2.24 9.06
C ILE A 125 -7.01 -2.83 8.11
N VAL A 126 -7.47 -3.61 7.12
CA VAL A 126 -6.64 -4.12 6.04
C VAL A 126 -7.08 -3.49 4.72
N CYS A 127 -6.20 -2.68 4.14
CA CYS A 127 -6.41 -2.05 2.84
C CYS A 127 -5.75 -2.89 1.74
N CYS A 128 -6.53 -3.34 0.76
CA CYS A 128 -6.01 -4.14 -0.34
C CYS A 128 -6.64 -3.75 -1.68
N ASP A 129 -5.98 -4.07 -2.77
CA ASP A 129 -6.60 -4.13 -4.09
C ASP A 129 -7.57 -5.33 -4.11
N GLY A 130 -8.67 -5.25 -4.84
CA GLY A 130 -9.78 -6.23 -4.85
C GLY A 130 -9.37 -7.69 -5.14
N LEU A 131 -8.45 -8.21 -4.34
CA LEU A 131 -7.80 -9.53 -4.48
C LEU A 131 -8.78 -10.65 -4.12
N THR A 132 -8.98 -11.58 -5.04
CA THR A 132 -9.90 -12.70 -4.85
C THR A 132 -9.42 -13.65 -3.75
N GLY A 133 -10.30 -13.97 -2.79
CA GLY A 133 -10.01 -14.87 -1.68
C GLY A 133 -9.16 -14.27 -0.54
N PHE A 134 -8.71 -13.02 -0.68
CA PHE A 134 -7.99 -12.34 0.39
C PHE A 134 -8.89 -11.89 1.55
N PRO A 135 -10.09 -11.34 1.33
CA PRO A 135 -11.01 -11.04 2.42
C PRO A 135 -11.34 -12.26 3.30
N ASP A 136 -11.53 -13.41 2.68
CA ASP A 136 -11.82 -14.66 3.42
C ASP A 136 -10.62 -15.11 4.27
N ALA A 137 -9.40 -14.97 3.75
CA ALA A 137 -8.18 -15.27 4.50
C ALA A 137 -7.98 -14.32 5.68
N ILE A 138 -8.30 -13.03 5.54
CA ILE A 138 -8.28 -12.06 6.64
C ILE A 138 -9.31 -12.41 7.68
N ALA A 139 -10.58 -12.65 7.29
CA ALA A 139 -11.63 -13.00 8.21
C ALA A 139 -11.36 -14.30 8.99
N ALA A 140 -10.66 -15.25 8.36
CA ALA A 140 -10.24 -16.48 9.04
C ALA A 140 -9.10 -16.28 10.05
N THR A 141 -8.22 -15.28 9.84
CA THR A 141 -7.05 -15.03 10.68
C THR A 141 -7.31 -13.95 11.72
N TRP A 142 -7.94 -12.85 11.30
CA TRP A 142 -8.32 -11.70 12.15
C TRP A 142 -9.79 -11.35 11.92
N PRO A 143 -10.72 -12.07 12.56
CA PRO A 143 -12.17 -11.97 12.30
C PRO A 143 -12.74 -10.56 12.51
N GLU A 144 -12.14 -9.78 13.39
CA GLU A 144 -12.59 -8.42 13.70
C GLU A 144 -11.91 -7.33 12.84
N ALA A 145 -11.06 -7.73 11.88
CA ALA A 145 -10.43 -6.78 10.97
C ALA A 145 -11.40 -6.26 9.91
N THR A 146 -11.44 -4.96 9.72
CA THR A 146 -12.18 -4.36 8.62
C THR A 146 -11.39 -4.47 7.33
N VAL A 147 -11.95 -5.16 6.33
CA VAL A 147 -11.35 -5.22 4.99
C VAL A 147 -11.82 -4.03 4.17
N GLN A 148 -10.87 -3.24 3.68
CA GLN A 148 -11.12 -2.03 2.90
C GLN A 148 -10.53 -2.16 1.50
N THR A 149 -11.35 -2.02 0.46
CA THR A 149 -10.85 -1.90 -0.91
C THR A 149 -10.14 -0.57 -1.10
N CYS A 150 -8.96 -0.60 -1.69
CA CYS A 150 -8.20 0.59 -2.04
C CYS A 150 -9.00 1.47 -3.01
N VAL A 151 -9.37 2.68 -2.58
CA VAL A 151 -10.17 3.60 -3.37
C VAL A 151 -9.47 4.02 -4.66
N VAL A 152 -8.14 4.21 -4.62
CA VAL A 152 -7.35 4.59 -5.80
C VAL A 152 -7.38 3.48 -6.85
N HIS A 153 -7.20 2.22 -6.43
CA HIS A 153 -7.31 1.08 -7.34
C HIS A 153 -8.73 0.91 -7.87
N LEU A 154 -9.75 1.15 -7.05
CA LEU A 154 -11.15 1.12 -7.48
C LEU A 154 -11.41 2.16 -8.58
N ILE A 155 -10.95 3.41 -8.41
CA ILE A 155 -11.07 4.46 -9.41
C ILE A 155 -10.31 4.09 -10.71
N ARG A 156 -9.10 3.57 -10.60
CA ARG A 156 -8.32 3.09 -11.75
C ARG A 156 -9.05 1.97 -12.50
N ALA A 157 -9.65 1.02 -11.78
CA ALA A 157 -10.45 -0.05 -12.36
C ALA A 157 -11.70 0.51 -13.06
N ALA A 158 -12.43 1.41 -12.41
CA ALA A 158 -13.62 2.06 -12.98
C ALA A 158 -13.31 2.85 -14.25
N THR A 159 -12.14 3.48 -14.32
CA THR A 159 -11.73 4.29 -15.48
C THR A 159 -10.91 3.52 -16.51
N ARG A 160 -10.68 2.22 -16.33
CA ARG A 160 -9.85 1.39 -17.21
C ARG A 160 -10.32 1.40 -18.66
N PHE A 161 -11.64 1.34 -18.88
CA PHE A 161 -12.29 1.28 -20.19
C PHE A 161 -12.85 2.63 -20.64
N VAL A 162 -12.56 3.71 -19.91
CA VAL A 162 -12.93 5.08 -20.26
C VAL A 162 -11.97 5.61 -21.31
N SER A 163 -12.47 6.32 -22.32
CA SER A 163 -11.63 6.97 -23.33
C SER A 163 -10.60 7.90 -22.68
N TYR A 164 -9.45 8.07 -23.31
CA TYR A 164 -8.40 8.95 -22.77
C TYR A 164 -8.90 10.38 -22.55
N THR A 165 -9.72 10.90 -23.48
CA THR A 165 -10.30 12.25 -23.42
C THR A 165 -11.27 12.44 -22.27
N ASP A 166 -12.05 11.41 -21.92
CA ASP A 166 -13.09 11.49 -20.88
C ASP A 166 -12.57 11.08 -19.49
N ARG A 167 -11.39 10.46 -19.42
CA ARG A 167 -10.86 9.88 -18.17
C ARG A 167 -10.82 10.86 -17.02
N LYS A 168 -10.30 12.08 -17.26
CA LYS A 168 -10.23 13.14 -16.23
C LYS A 168 -11.62 13.56 -15.76
N SER A 169 -12.54 13.77 -16.70
CA SER A 169 -13.92 14.17 -16.40
C SER A 169 -14.71 13.08 -15.67
N VAL A 170 -14.57 11.82 -16.08
CA VAL A 170 -15.18 10.68 -15.39
C VAL A 170 -14.61 10.52 -13.98
N SER A 171 -13.28 10.62 -13.81
CA SER A 171 -12.65 10.57 -12.47
C SER A 171 -13.18 11.69 -11.56
N ALA A 172 -13.35 12.90 -12.08
CA ALA A 172 -13.92 14.01 -11.35
C ALA A 172 -15.41 13.76 -10.99
N ALA A 173 -16.18 13.19 -11.90
CA ALA A 173 -17.59 12.85 -11.68
C ALA A 173 -17.78 11.71 -10.65
N LEU A 174 -16.79 10.86 -10.44
CA LEU A 174 -16.79 9.82 -9.41
C LEU A 174 -16.42 10.35 -8.01
N LYS A 175 -15.81 11.53 -7.90
CA LYS A 175 -15.37 12.13 -6.62
C LYS A 175 -16.47 12.17 -5.54
N PRO A 176 -17.71 12.60 -5.81
CA PRO A 176 -18.77 12.67 -4.80
C PRO A 176 -19.03 11.35 -4.09
N ILE A 177 -18.82 10.19 -4.78
CA ILE A 177 -19.08 8.87 -4.22
C ILE A 177 -18.11 8.58 -3.05
N TYR A 178 -16.81 8.77 -3.24
CA TYR A 178 -15.82 8.44 -2.22
C TYR A 178 -15.47 9.59 -1.28
N GLN A 179 -15.99 10.80 -1.55
CA GLN A 179 -15.90 11.94 -0.66
C GLN A 179 -17.19 12.17 0.14
N ALA A 180 -18.18 11.31 -0.01
CA ALA A 180 -19.47 11.40 0.66
C ALA A 180 -19.33 11.42 2.19
N ALA A 181 -20.25 12.08 2.87
CA ALA A 181 -20.24 12.19 4.33
C ALA A 181 -20.42 10.83 5.02
N ASN A 182 -21.23 9.96 4.42
CA ASN A 182 -21.56 8.62 4.89
C ASN A 182 -21.92 7.71 3.69
N GLU A 183 -22.27 6.47 3.97
CA GLU A 183 -22.61 5.49 2.94
C GLU A 183 -23.91 5.86 2.18
N GLU A 184 -24.92 6.42 2.84
CA GLU A 184 -26.17 6.84 2.23
C GLU A 184 -25.92 7.93 1.17
N ALA A 185 -25.16 8.97 1.53
CA ALA A 185 -24.75 10.03 0.60
C ALA A 185 -23.86 9.49 -0.55
N ALA A 186 -23.06 8.45 -0.28
CA ALA A 186 -22.27 7.80 -1.33
C ALA A 186 -23.15 7.04 -2.32
N LEU A 187 -24.21 6.40 -1.83
CA LEU A 187 -25.18 5.69 -2.68
C LEU A 187 -25.94 6.68 -3.57
N GLU A 188 -26.42 7.79 -3.00
CA GLU A 188 -27.07 8.86 -3.76
C GLU A 188 -26.14 9.41 -4.86
N ALA A 189 -24.85 9.61 -4.54
CA ALA A 189 -23.87 10.05 -5.50
C ALA A 189 -23.61 9.02 -6.62
N LEU A 190 -23.61 7.72 -6.29
CA LEU A 190 -23.50 6.64 -7.29
C LEU A 190 -24.72 6.59 -8.20
N GLU A 191 -25.92 6.75 -7.67
CA GLU A 191 -27.15 6.83 -8.44
C GLU A 191 -27.16 8.05 -9.38
N ALA A 192 -26.75 9.22 -8.88
CA ALA A 192 -26.59 10.43 -9.68
C ALA A 192 -25.56 10.24 -10.81
N PHE A 193 -24.43 9.61 -10.51
CA PHE A 193 -23.42 9.28 -11.53
C PHE A 193 -24.02 8.31 -12.57
N THR A 194 -24.74 7.28 -12.13
CA THR A 194 -25.39 6.29 -13.01
C THR A 194 -26.37 6.94 -13.98
N ALA A 195 -27.16 7.91 -13.49
CA ALA A 195 -28.13 8.66 -14.30
C ALA A 195 -27.47 9.71 -15.23
N SER A 196 -26.18 10.03 -15.03
CA SER A 196 -25.44 11.01 -15.81
C SER A 196 -25.13 10.52 -17.24
N GLU A 197 -24.66 11.42 -18.09
CA GLU A 197 -24.17 11.07 -19.43
C GLU A 197 -23.00 10.08 -19.35
N PHE A 198 -22.07 10.30 -18.39
CA PHE A 198 -20.90 9.41 -18.20
C PHE A 198 -21.33 8.02 -17.70
N GLY A 199 -22.28 7.93 -16.76
CA GLY A 199 -22.77 6.64 -16.27
C GLY A 199 -23.42 5.80 -17.39
N ARG A 200 -24.20 6.44 -18.26
CA ARG A 200 -24.80 5.79 -19.44
C ARG A 200 -23.77 5.39 -20.49
N ARG A 201 -22.73 6.21 -20.70
CA ARG A 201 -21.67 5.95 -21.68
C ARG A 201 -20.68 4.89 -21.19
N TYR A 202 -20.42 4.83 -19.88
CA TYR A 202 -19.44 3.95 -19.24
C TYR A 202 -20.06 3.08 -18.14
N PRO A 203 -21.00 2.17 -18.46
CA PRO A 203 -21.68 1.34 -17.45
C PRO A 203 -20.71 0.41 -16.69
N SER A 204 -19.53 0.11 -17.26
CA SER A 204 -18.48 -0.62 -16.58
C SER A 204 -17.90 0.14 -15.37
N ALA A 205 -17.89 1.47 -15.39
CA ALA A 205 -17.46 2.27 -14.26
C ALA A 205 -18.46 2.16 -13.10
N VAL A 206 -19.78 2.22 -13.41
CA VAL A 206 -20.85 2.00 -12.43
C VAL A 206 -20.72 0.61 -11.81
N LYS A 207 -20.64 -0.42 -12.67
CA LYS A 207 -20.52 -1.82 -12.23
C LYS A 207 -19.33 -2.05 -11.30
N THR A 208 -18.19 -1.41 -11.57
CA THR A 208 -17.00 -1.53 -10.72
C THR A 208 -17.26 -1.06 -9.29
N PHE A 209 -17.97 0.05 -9.09
CA PHE A 209 -18.35 0.53 -7.78
C PHE A 209 -19.42 -0.35 -7.12
N THR A 210 -20.42 -0.78 -7.88
CA THR A 210 -21.48 -1.66 -7.37
C THR A 210 -20.93 -3.01 -6.91
N ASP A 211 -20.05 -3.64 -7.69
CA ASP A 211 -19.45 -4.94 -7.35
C ASP A 211 -18.52 -4.86 -6.12
N ALA A 212 -17.97 -3.69 -5.83
CA ALA A 212 -17.06 -3.47 -4.71
C ALA A 212 -17.73 -2.84 -3.49
N TRP A 213 -19.03 -2.54 -3.53
CA TRP A 213 -19.72 -1.66 -2.59
C TRP A 213 -19.46 -2.00 -1.13
N ASP A 214 -19.74 -3.22 -0.69
CA ASP A 214 -19.61 -3.65 0.70
C ASP A 214 -18.18 -3.58 1.25
N ARG A 215 -17.18 -3.63 0.36
CA ARG A 215 -15.74 -3.56 0.71
C ARG A 215 -15.13 -2.18 0.46
N PHE A 216 -15.87 -1.33 -0.23
CA PHE A 216 -15.48 0.04 -0.51
C PHE A 216 -15.99 0.99 0.59
N THR A 217 -17.24 0.84 1.03
CA THR A 217 -17.93 1.79 1.93
C THR A 217 -17.48 1.79 3.40
N PRO A 218 -16.86 0.75 3.98
CA PRO A 218 -16.52 0.73 5.40
C PRO A 218 -15.74 1.96 5.89
N PHE A 219 -14.84 2.54 5.06
CA PHE A 219 -14.07 3.71 5.46
C PHE A 219 -14.95 4.97 5.64
N LEU A 220 -16.15 5.02 5.04
CA LEU A 220 -17.08 6.13 5.18
C LEU A 220 -17.70 6.23 6.59
N ALA A 221 -17.63 5.17 7.37
CA ALA A 221 -18.01 5.18 8.78
C ALA A 221 -17.01 5.93 9.67
N PHE A 222 -15.77 6.16 9.20
CA PHE A 222 -14.74 6.81 9.99
C PHE A 222 -14.72 8.34 9.82
N PRO A 223 -14.20 9.08 10.81
CA PRO A 223 -13.96 10.53 10.71
C PRO A 223 -12.96 10.87 9.59
N PRO A 224 -13.01 12.09 9.02
CA PRO A 224 -12.16 12.52 7.89
C PRO A 224 -10.65 12.31 8.10
N GLU A 225 -10.16 12.49 9.35
CA GLU A 225 -8.76 12.30 9.70
C GLU A 225 -8.31 10.86 9.47
N LEU A 226 -9.12 9.91 9.91
CA LEU A 226 -8.85 8.48 9.75
C LEU A 226 -9.08 8.03 8.32
N ARG A 227 -10.15 8.54 7.66
CA ARG A 227 -10.37 8.28 6.23
C ARG A 227 -9.15 8.63 5.39
N ARG A 228 -8.50 9.77 5.69
CA ARG A 228 -7.30 10.20 4.98
C ARG A 228 -6.18 9.18 5.09
N VAL A 229 -5.96 8.59 6.25
CA VAL A 229 -4.95 7.53 6.45
C VAL A 229 -5.30 6.29 5.63
N ILE A 230 -6.55 5.84 5.69
CA ILE A 230 -7.03 4.65 5.00
C ILE A 230 -7.05 4.86 3.47
N TYR A 231 -7.51 6.05 3.04
CA TYR A 231 -7.68 6.42 1.65
C TYR A 231 -6.36 6.71 0.95
N THR A 232 -5.42 7.42 1.62
CA THR A 232 -4.13 7.76 1.02
C THR A 232 -3.20 6.55 1.00
N THR A 233 -3.37 5.75 -0.02
CA THR A 233 -2.39 4.71 -0.38
C THR A 233 -1.06 5.31 -0.86
N ASN A 234 -0.90 6.64 -0.87
CA ASN A 234 0.34 7.33 -1.25
C ASN A 234 1.58 6.71 -0.62
N SER A 235 1.41 6.10 0.54
CA SER A 235 2.50 5.44 1.28
C SER A 235 3.01 4.19 0.58
N ILE A 236 2.10 3.27 0.23
CA ILE A 236 2.46 2.04 -0.46
C ILE A 236 2.67 2.32 -1.97
N GLU A 237 1.93 3.26 -2.55
CA GLU A 237 2.12 3.66 -3.95
C GLU A 237 3.49 4.29 -4.18
N SER A 238 3.94 5.19 -3.29
CA SER A 238 5.28 5.77 -3.35
C SER A 238 6.37 4.70 -3.24
N LEU A 239 6.22 3.74 -2.32
CA LEU A 239 7.10 2.60 -2.20
C LEU A 239 7.09 1.77 -3.48
N ASN A 240 5.91 1.38 -3.96
CA ASN A 240 5.75 0.57 -5.16
C ASN A 240 6.26 1.26 -6.42
N TYR A 241 6.13 2.59 -6.51
CA TYR A 241 6.73 3.35 -7.61
C TYR A 241 8.25 3.20 -7.64
N GLN A 242 8.91 3.37 -6.50
CA GLN A 242 10.36 3.22 -6.40
C GLN A 242 10.80 1.77 -6.68
N LEU A 243 10.07 0.79 -6.16
CA LEU A 243 10.34 -0.63 -6.42
C LEU A 243 10.12 -1.00 -7.90
N ARG A 244 9.09 -0.44 -8.55
CA ARG A 244 8.88 -0.60 -10.00
C ARG A 244 10.04 0.01 -10.81
N LYS A 245 10.58 1.16 -10.39
CA LYS A 245 11.71 1.79 -11.07
C LYS A 245 12.93 0.87 -11.02
N VAL A 246 13.26 0.33 -9.85
CA VAL A 246 14.38 -0.60 -9.66
C VAL A 246 14.16 -1.92 -10.42
N SER A 247 12.96 -2.49 -10.39
CA SER A 247 12.67 -3.77 -11.05
C SER A 247 12.63 -3.65 -12.59
N LYS A 248 12.13 -2.53 -13.13
CA LYS A 248 12.06 -2.30 -14.59
C LYS A 248 13.43 -2.22 -15.26
N SER A 249 14.46 -1.72 -14.56
CA SER A 249 15.82 -1.62 -15.11
C SER A 249 16.46 -2.98 -15.39
N ARG A 250 15.92 -4.07 -14.84
CA ARG A 250 16.46 -5.43 -14.94
C ARG A 250 15.98 -6.23 -16.15
N GLY A 251 14.95 -5.81 -16.84
CA GLY A 251 14.34 -6.58 -17.92
C GLY A 251 13.60 -7.83 -17.40
N HIS A 252 14.32 -8.84 -16.85
CA HIS A 252 13.73 -10.00 -16.17
C HIS A 252 14.68 -10.54 -15.09
N PHE A 253 14.10 -11.27 -14.14
CA PHE A 253 14.81 -11.94 -13.05
C PHE A 253 15.06 -13.41 -13.36
N PRO A 254 16.18 -14.00 -12.90
CA PRO A 254 16.46 -15.42 -13.12
C PRO A 254 15.52 -16.36 -12.34
N ASN A 255 15.05 -15.94 -11.17
CA ASN A 255 14.13 -16.67 -10.30
C ASN A 255 13.43 -15.74 -9.28
N ASP A 256 12.49 -16.27 -8.50
CA ASP A 256 11.72 -15.55 -7.50
C ASP A 256 12.61 -15.00 -6.37
N GLN A 257 13.63 -15.73 -5.95
CA GLN A 257 14.57 -15.29 -4.91
C GLN A 257 15.33 -14.04 -5.32
N ALA A 258 15.72 -13.92 -6.58
CA ALA A 258 16.38 -12.72 -7.10
C ALA A 258 15.48 -11.50 -7.05
N VAL A 259 14.16 -11.68 -7.25
CA VAL A 259 13.17 -10.62 -7.07
C VAL A 259 13.15 -10.15 -5.62
N VAL A 260 12.98 -11.09 -4.67
CA VAL A 260 12.88 -10.77 -3.25
C VAL A 260 14.15 -10.07 -2.76
N LYS A 261 15.35 -10.56 -3.16
CA LYS A 261 16.64 -9.93 -2.84
C LYS A 261 16.69 -8.48 -3.31
N LEU A 262 16.35 -8.22 -4.59
CA LEU A 262 16.39 -6.86 -5.14
C LEU A 262 15.43 -5.94 -4.42
N LEU A 263 14.18 -6.37 -4.24
CA LEU A 263 13.15 -5.56 -3.60
C LEU A 263 13.51 -5.27 -2.14
N TRP A 264 14.04 -6.25 -1.41
CA TRP A 264 14.50 -6.06 -0.03
C TRP A 264 15.64 -5.04 0.05
N LEU A 265 16.67 -5.14 -0.81
CA LEU A 265 17.77 -4.16 -0.83
C LEU A 265 17.27 -2.76 -1.17
N ALA A 266 16.34 -2.65 -2.13
CA ALA A 266 15.74 -1.36 -2.47
C ALA A 266 14.94 -0.77 -1.30
N ILE A 267 14.18 -1.60 -0.56
CA ILE A 267 13.45 -1.19 0.63
C ILE A 267 14.43 -0.70 1.70
N CYS A 268 15.50 -1.44 1.97
CA CYS A 268 16.52 -1.03 2.95
C CYS A 268 17.14 0.33 2.58
N ASP A 269 17.49 0.56 1.31
CA ASP A 269 18.04 1.83 0.86
C ASP A 269 17.04 2.99 1.01
N ILE A 270 15.77 2.78 0.63
CA ILE A 270 14.71 3.77 0.78
C ILE A 270 14.55 4.16 2.26
N GLU A 271 14.50 3.18 3.16
CA GLU A 271 14.29 3.42 4.58
C GLU A 271 15.51 4.08 5.23
N ASP A 272 16.70 3.70 4.84
CA ASP A 272 17.95 4.35 5.28
C ASP A 272 17.98 5.84 4.91
N LYS A 273 17.57 6.17 3.68
CA LYS A 273 17.44 7.56 3.21
C LYS A 273 16.42 8.33 4.04
N ARG A 274 15.26 7.74 4.32
CA ARG A 274 14.21 8.34 5.16
C ARG A 274 14.67 8.53 6.61
N ALA A 275 15.34 7.54 7.19
CA ALA A 275 15.89 7.63 8.56
C ALA A 275 16.92 8.76 8.67
N ARG A 276 17.82 8.91 7.69
CA ARG A 276 18.78 10.01 7.62
C ARG A 276 18.11 11.37 7.48
N ALA A 277 17.05 11.47 6.66
CA ALA A 277 16.29 12.70 6.50
C ALA A 277 15.61 13.11 7.81
N ARG A 278 14.93 12.19 8.51
CA ARG A 278 14.32 12.44 9.84
C ARG A 278 15.36 12.87 10.88
N ALA A 279 16.52 12.22 10.91
CA ALA A 279 17.60 12.60 11.81
C ALA A 279 18.13 14.02 11.52
N LYS A 280 18.19 14.41 10.24
CA LYS A 280 18.55 15.78 9.82
C LYS A 280 17.51 16.80 10.29
N GLU A 281 16.22 16.52 10.11
CA GLU A 281 15.12 17.38 10.57
C GLU A 281 15.13 17.57 12.08
N ARG A 282 15.52 16.54 12.85
CA ARG A 282 15.71 16.61 14.31
C ARG A 282 17.01 17.31 14.73
N GLY A 283 17.78 17.87 13.80
CA GLY A 283 19.02 18.60 14.08
C GLY A 283 20.20 17.73 14.51
N LEU A 284 20.14 16.39 14.34
CA LEU A 284 21.24 15.50 14.73
C LEU A 284 22.46 15.71 13.82
N PRO A 285 23.69 15.71 14.40
CA PRO A 285 24.92 15.78 13.64
C PRO A 285 25.06 14.65 12.60
N ALA A 286 25.73 14.90 11.49
CA ALA A 286 25.90 13.91 10.43
C ALA A 286 26.48 12.57 10.90
N THR A 287 27.37 12.60 11.90
CA THR A 287 27.97 11.43 12.53
C THR A 287 26.98 10.56 13.32
N GLN A 288 25.88 11.14 13.78
CA GLN A 288 24.81 10.45 14.55
C GLN A 288 23.60 10.07 13.69
N ARG A 289 23.59 10.45 12.41
CA ARG A 289 22.52 10.11 11.46
C ARG A 289 22.68 8.70 10.88
N LYS A 290 23.12 7.76 11.72
CA LYS A 290 23.18 6.35 11.32
C LYS A 290 21.77 5.82 11.18
N ALA A 291 21.49 5.11 10.09
CA ALA A 291 20.35 4.21 10.01
C ALA A 291 20.50 3.21 11.17
N GLY A 292 19.54 3.15 12.06
CA GLY A 292 19.46 2.11 13.08
C GLY A 292 19.48 0.78 12.35
N GLY A 293 20.26 -0.19 12.84
CA GLY A 293 20.54 -1.42 12.14
C GLY A 293 19.28 -2.03 11.51
N ARG A 294 19.36 -2.39 10.27
CA ARG A 294 18.47 -3.04 9.27
C ARG A 294 17.03 -3.42 9.65
N LEU A 295 16.45 -2.85 10.70
CA LEU A 295 15.04 -2.77 10.92
C LEU A 295 14.52 -1.71 9.97
N VAL A 296 13.70 -2.14 9.02
CA VAL A 296 13.12 -1.26 7.99
C VAL A 296 12.07 -0.38 8.66
N GLU A 297 12.48 0.79 9.13
CA GLU A 297 11.59 1.82 9.64
C GLU A 297 11.11 2.69 8.49
N GLY A 298 9.82 2.60 8.16
CA GLY A 298 9.17 3.37 7.12
C GLY A 298 8.98 4.85 7.45
N GLY A 299 8.38 5.58 6.51
CA GLY A 299 7.94 6.95 6.74
C GLY A 299 6.82 6.99 7.79
N ILE A 300 6.71 8.09 8.53
CA ILE A 300 5.62 8.32 9.48
C ILE A 300 4.37 8.74 8.70
N VAL A 301 3.21 8.24 9.13
CA VAL A 301 1.90 8.66 8.61
C VAL A 301 1.62 10.12 9.02
N THR A 302 1.32 10.97 8.07
CA THR A 302 0.97 12.36 8.35
C THR A 302 -0.30 12.44 9.21
N ASN A 303 -0.28 13.29 10.25
CA ASN A 303 -1.38 13.45 11.21
C ASN A 303 -1.75 12.18 11.98
N TRP A 304 -0.80 11.24 12.16
CA TRP A 304 -1.05 9.97 12.81
C TRP A 304 -1.65 10.10 14.21
N LYS A 305 -1.16 11.04 15.02
CA LYS A 305 -1.68 11.23 16.38
C LYS A 305 -3.20 11.43 16.40
N ARG A 306 -3.74 12.27 15.50
CA ARG A 306 -5.19 12.48 15.39
C ARG A 306 -5.91 11.24 14.88
N ALA A 307 -5.32 10.53 13.91
CA ALA A 307 -5.89 9.27 13.42
C ALA A 307 -5.93 8.21 14.52
N LEU A 308 -4.88 8.10 15.34
CA LEU A 308 -4.82 7.17 16.47
C LEU A 308 -5.86 7.50 17.55
N GLU A 309 -6.07 8.79 17.87
CA GLU A 309 -7.14 9.22 18.75
C GLU A 309 -8.53 8.79 18.25
N GLN A 310 -8.78 8.89 16.95
CA GLN A 310 -10.03 8.41 16.34
C GLN A 310 -10.14 6.88 16.32
N LEU A 311 -9.03 6.17 16.10
CA LEU A 311 -8.98 4.72 16.21
C LEU A 311 -9.26 4.26 17.65
N ALA A 312 -8.72 4.96 18.67
CA ALA A 312 -8.98 4.66 20.07
C ALA A 312 -10.46 4.86 20.45
N LEU A 313 -11.14 5.82 19.83
CA LEU A 313 -12.58 6.01 19.99
C LEU A 313 -13.40 4.93 19.26
N ALA A 314 -12.98 4.52 18.08
CA ALA A 314 -13.67 3.51 17.28
C ALA A 314 -13.44 2.07 17.79
N TYR A 315 -12.26 1.80 18.34
CA TYR A 315 -11.80 0.49 18.78
C TYR A 315 -11.18 0.55 20.20
N PRO A 316 -11.92 1.03 21.25
CA PRO A 316 -11.34 1.31 22.56
C PRO A 316 -10.71 0.08 23.20
N ASP A 317 -11.35 -1.08 23.11
CA ASP A 317 -10.89 -2.32 23.76
C ASP A 317 -9.65 -2.92 23.06
N ARG A 318 -9.39 -2.52 21.81
CA ARG A 318 -8.28 -3.04 21.00
C ARG A 318 -7.08 -2.09 20.94
N ILE A 319 -7.29 -0.78 21.13
CA ILE A 319 -6.24 0.25 21.09
C ILE A 319 -5.74 0.61 22.49
N ASN A 320 -6.64 0.88 23.45
CA ASN A 320 -6.26 1.40 24.75
C ASN A 320 -5.26 0.51 25.54
N PRO A 321 -5.28 -0.83 25.41
CA PRO A 321 -4.26 -1.66 26.03
C PRO A 321 -2.84 -1.45 25.51
N HIS A 322 -2.69 -0.75 24.38
CA HIS A 322 -1.43 -0.48 23.70
C HIS A 322 -0.98 1.00 23.77
N LEU A 323 -1.81 1.89 24.35
CA LEU A 323 -1.48 3.30 24.63
C LEU A 323 -0.77 3.41 26.00
#